data_2a6d31c20a563873675bfda575ecc60f
#
_entry.id   2a6d31c20a563873675bfda575ecc60f
#
_cell.length_a   1.000
_cell.length_b   1.000
_cell.length_c   1.000
_cell.angle_alpha   90.00
_cell.angle_beta   90.00
_cell.angle_gamma   90.00
#
_symmetry.space_group_name_H-M   'P 1'
#
loop_
_entity.id
_entity.type
_entity.pdbx_description
1 polymer ?
#
loop_
_entity_poly.entity_id
_entity_poly.type
_entity_poly.pdbx_seq_one_letter_code
_entity_poly.pdbx_strand_id
1 'polypeptide(L)'
;VICPLGVGEHFEYWGFDPAKIVELDWHEQQTLGDGFTVRCLPSRHFSGRGRSSNQTLWGSFLLQTPARKIYMGGDGGYGCHFAEIGEEFPDIDLAVLENGQYDEAWKYIHTMPDQLAKAAKELGARRIMTVHHSKYALAKHRWDEPLATEAALAADTAQHLLRPEIGEVVPLETPQPERAQADDPTGL
;
A
#
# COMPACT_ATOMS: atom_id res chain seq x y z
N VAL A 1 -11.12 12.63 -9.08
CA VAL A 1 -10.95 11.96 -7.78
C VAL A 1 -11.54 10.57 -7.90
N ILE A 2 -10.86 9.56 -7.33
CA ILE A 2 -11.41 8.23 -7.14
C ILE A 2 -11.35 7.96 -5.64
N CYS A 3 -12.45 7.52 -5.05
CA CYS A 3 -12.57 7.31 -3.61
C CYS A 3 -13.56 6.17 -3.28
N PRO A 4 -13.55 5.65 -2.06
CA PRO A 4 -14.56 4.69 -1.61
C PRO A 4 -15.97 5.32 -1.54
N LEU A 5 -17.02 4.49 -1.59
CA LEU A 5 -18.42 4.90 -1.52
C LEU A 5 -18.70 5.81 -0.31
N GLY A 6 -19.44 6.88 -0.55
CA GLY A 6 -19.85 7.90 0.44
C GLY A 6 -18.76 8.94 0.75
N VAL A 7 -17.52 8.76 0.28
CA VAL A 7 -16.44 9.73 0.49
C VAL A 7 -16.57 10.92 -0.46
N GLY A 8 -17.23 10.73 -1.60
CA GLY A 8 -17.46 11.77 -2.60
C GLY A 8 -18.14 13.01 -2.04
N GLU A 9 -19.13 12.86 -1.13
CA GLU A 9 -19.81 13.97 -0.49
C GLU A 9 -18.84 14.93 0.23
N HIS A 10 -17.75 14.43 0.80
CA HIS A 10 -16.73 15.27 1.43
C HIS A 10 -15.94 16.08 0.40
N PHE A 11 -15.62 15.50 -0.75
CA PHE A 11 -14.96 16.20 -1.84
C PHE A 11 -15.86 17.27 -2.44
N GLU A 12 -17.15 16.99 -2.63
CA GLU A 12 -18.15 17.98 -3.06
C GLU A 12 -18.25 19.15 -2.07
N TYR A 13 -18.31 18.85 -0.77
CA TYR A 13 -18.31 19.86 0.28
C TYR A 13 -17.05 20.75 0.23
N TRP A 14 -15.90 20.22 -0.19
CA TRP A 14 -14.66 20.97 -0.37
C TRP A 14 -14.56 21.67 -1.73
N GLY A 15 -15.61 21.63 -2.55
CA GLY A 15 -15.71 22.36 -3.80
C GLY A 15 -15.13 21.62 -5.02
N PHE A 16 -14.93 20.32 -4.93
CA PHE A 16 -14.60 19.51 -6.10
C PHE A 16 -15.83 19.38 -7.01
N ASP A 17 -15.60 19.38 -8.33
CA ASP A 17 -16.63 19.14 -9.32
C ASP A 17 -17.17 17.70 -9.21
N PRO A 18 -18.48 17.49 -8.89
CA PRO A 18 -19.06 16.16 -8.77
C PRO A 18 -18.87 15.28 -10.01
N ALA A 19 -18.84 15.88 -11.22
CA ALA A 19 -18.61 15.16 -12.47
C ALA A 19 -17.20 14.55 -12.57
N LYS A 20 -16.28 14.93 -11.70
CA LYS A 20 -14.90 14.42 -11.61
C LYS A 20 -14.65 13.53 -10.42
N ILE A 21 -15.69 13.13 -9.69
CA ILE A 21 -15.66 12.23 -8.56
C ILE A 21 -16.21 10.88 -9.00
N VAL A 22 -15.45 9.82 -8.74
CA VAL A 22 -15.84 8.44 -8.97
C VAL A 22 -15.76 7.71 -7.65
N GLU A 23 -16.88 7.19 -7.20
CA GLU A 23 -16.96 6.36 -6.01
C GLU A 23 -16.93 4.88 -6.39
N LEU A 24 -16.17 4.09 -5.64
CA LEU A 24 -16.02 2.65 -5.86
C LEU A 24 -16.37 1.87 -4.60
N ASP A 25 -17.11 0.80 -4.76
CA ASP A 25 -17.22 -0.27 -3.78
C ASP A 25 -15.98 -1.18 -3.83
N TRP A 26 -15.82 -2.05 -2.84
CA TRP A 26 -14.78 -3.07 -2.87
C TRP A 26 -14.93 -3.94 -4.12
N HIS A 27 -13.80 -4.26 -4.74
CA HIS A 27 -13.66 -5.00 -6.00
C HIS A 27 -14.13 -4.25 -7.26
N GLU A 28 -14.68 -3.04 -7.13
CA GLU A 28 -14.98 -2.20 -8.28
C GLU A 28 -13.72 -1.50 -8.81
N GLN A 29 -13.75 -1.16 -10.09
CA GLN A 29 -12.64 -0.49 -10.74
C GLN A 29 -13.10 0.63 -11.66
N GLN A 30 -12.22 1.62 -11.83
CA GLN A 30 -12.34 2.68 -12.81
C GLN A 30 -11.19 2.62 -13.80
N THR A 31 -11.52 2.62 -15.11
CA THR A 31 -10.52 2.79 -16.17
C THR A 31 -10.33 4.28 -16.46
N LEU A 32 -9.07 4.71 -16.47
CA LEU A 32 -8.68 6.12 -16.67
C LEU A 32 -8.23 6.45 -18.09
N GLY A 33 -8.17 5.47 -18.98
CA GLY A 33 -7.58 5.59 -20.31
C GLY A 33 -6.14 5.07 -20.35
N ASP A 34 -5.59 4.92 -21.56
CA ASP A 34 -4.22 4.46 -21.83
C ASP A 34 -3.81 3.16 -21.07
N GLY A 35 -4.80 2.31 -20.73
CA GLY A 35 -4.59 1.08 -19.99
C GLY A 35 -4.37 1.25 -18.48
N PHE A 36 -4.63 2.45 -17.94
CA PHE A 36 -4.61 2.69 -16.50
C PHE A 36 -5.94 2.32 -15.88
N THR A 37 -5.91 1.53 -14.82
CA THR A 37 -7.08 1.21 -13.98
C THR A 37 -6.77 1.43 -12.52
N VAL A 38 -7.76 1.85 -11.77
CA VAL A 38 -7.73 1.90 -10.30
C VAL A 38 -8.82 1.00 -9.77
N ARG A 39 -8.48 0.06 -8.91
CA ARG A 39 -9.44 -0.83 -8.24
C ARG A 39 -9.47 -0.52 -6.76
N CYS A 40 -10.66 -0.40 -6.19
CA CYS A 40 -10.87 -0.35 -4.75
C CYS A 40 -10.89 -1.78 -4.20
N LEU A 41 -10.15 -2.03 -3.12
CA LEU A 41 -10.00 -3.35 -2.52
C LEU A 41 -10.29 -3.29 -1.02
N PRO A 42 -10.66 -4.41 -0.40
CA PRO A 42 -10.89 -4.47 1.04
C PRO A 42 -9.65 -4.04 1.84
N SER A 43 -9.88 -3.38 2.96
CA SER A 43 -8.91 -3.21 4.02
C SER A 43 -9.61 -3.33 5.38
N ARG A 44 -8.84 -3.52 6.44
CA ARG A 44 -9.38 -3.68 7.79
C ARG A 44 -9.22 -2.41 8.58
N HIS A 45 -10.16 -1.50 8.43
CA HIS A 45 -10.18 -0.21 9.11
C HIS A 45 -11.63 0.19 9.44
N PHE A 46 -11.89 1.46 9.56
CA PHE A 46 -13.20 2.08 9.69
C PHE A 46 -13.19 3.49 9.08
N SER A 47 -14.37 4.08 8.86
CA SER A 47 -14.46 5.49 8.50
C SER A 47 -15.07 6.29 9.65
N GLY A 48 -14.56 7.51 9.87
CA GLY A 48 -15.11 8.44 10.84
C GLY A 48 -14.08 9.39 11.43
N ARG A 49 -14.52 10.62 11.63
CA ARG A 49 -13.78 11.71 12.28
C ARG A 49 -14.59 12.44 13.32
N GLY A 50 -15.83 12.07 13.52
CA GLY A 50 -16.77 12.75 14.39
C GLY A 50 -17.43 11.83 15.40
N ARG A 51 -18.68 12.13 15.74
CA ARG A 51 -19.48 11.36 16.69
C ARG A 51 -20.07 10.08 16.08
N SER A 52 -20.14 10.00 14.73
CA SER A 52 -20.63 8.84 14.00
C SER A 52 -19.49 8.24 13.20
N SER A 53 -19.37 6.91 13.27
CA SER A 53 -18.41 6.14 12.50
C SER A 53 -19.12 5.33 11.42
N ASN A 54 -18.35 4.86 10.40
CA ASN A 54 -18.84 3.97 9.36
C ASN A 54 -19.97 4.56 8.51
N GLN A 55 -19.90 5.87 8.24
CA GLN A 55 -20.85 6.56 7.35
C GLN A 55 -20.42 6.47 5.88
N THR A 56 -19.17 6.14 5.63
CA THR A 56 -18.61 5.90 4.29
C THR A 56 -17.92 4.55 4.27
N LEU A 57 -17.65 4.03 3.09
CA LEU A 57 -16.75 2.92 2.91
C LEU A 57 -15.30 3.38 3.12
N TRP A 58 -14.39 2.45 3.33
CA TRP A 58 -12.95 2.58 3.35
C TRP A 58 -12.33 1.47 2.51
N GLY A 59 -11.05 1.57 2.18
CA GLY A 59 -10.42 0.54 1.36
C GLY A 59 -8.96 0.83 1.07
N SER A 60 -8.34 -0.13 0.44
CA SER A 60 -7.05 -0.01 -0.23
C SER A 60 -7.26 0.15 -1.74
N PHE A 61 -6.20 0.48 -2.46
CA PHE A 61 -6.28 0.66 -3.90
C PHE A 61 -5.16 -0.09 -4.62
N LEU A 62 -5.50 -0.68 -5.75
CA LEU A 62 -4.54 -1.19 -6.71
C LEU A 62 -4.57 -0.30 -7.96
N LEU A 63 -3.48 0.41 -8.20
CA LEU A 63 -3.24 1.10 -9.46
C LEU A 63 -2.53 0.12 -10.41
N GLN A 64 -3.15 -0.15 -11.53
CA GLN A 64 -2.56 -0.95 -12.60
C GLN A 64 -2.35 -0.09 -13.84
N THR A 65 -1.15 -0.15 -14.37
CA THR A 65 -0.75 0.44 -15.65
C THR A 65 -0.41 -0.67 -16.63
N PRO A 66 -0.18 -0.40 -17.92
CA PRO A 66 0.30 -1.43 -18.85
C PRO A 66 1.59 -2.14 -18.42
N ALA A 67 2.40 -1.48 -17.56
CA ALA A 67 3.73 -1.96 -17.17
C ALA A 67 3.88 -2.27 -15.68
N ARG A 68 2.97 -1.82 -14.81
CA ARG A 68 3.14 -1.86 -13.36
C ARG A 68 1.84 -2.08 -12.60
N LYS A 69 1.96 -2.76 -11.47
CA LYS A 69 0.92 -2.85 -10.43
C LYS A 69 1.44 -2.26 -9.13
N ILE A 70 0.73 -1.28 -8.58
CA ILE A 70 1.08 -0.61 -7.33
C ILE A 70 -0.09 -0.76 -6.37
N TYR A 71 0.15 -1.43 -5.26
CA TYR A 71 -0.80 -1.56 -4.17
C TYR A 71 -0.58 -0.45 -3.14
N MET A 72 -1.65 0.26 -2.80
CA MET A 72 -1.68 1.32 -1.78
C MET A 72 -2.62 0.86 -0.66
N GLY A 73 -2.04 0.38 0.44
CA GLY A 73 -2.79 -0.19 1.56
C GLY A 73 -3.67 0.82 2.29
N GLY A 74 -3.21 2.07 2.39
CA GLY A 74 -3.80 3.02 3.34
C GLY A 74 -3.57 2.56 4.78
N ASP A 75 -4.35 3.09 5.72
CA ASP A 75 -4.39 2.60 7.09
C ASP A 75 -5.19 1.30 7.14
N GLY A 76 -4.69 0.29 7.85
CA GLY A 76 -5.40 -0.98 7.93
C GLY A 76 -4.71 -2.03 8.79
N GLY A 77 -5.49 -2.72 9.62
CA GLY A 77 -5.03 -3.86 10.38
C GLY A 77 -4.81 -5.10 9.51
N TYR A 78 -3.97 -6.00 10.00
CA TYR A 78 -3.74 -7.27 9.33
C TYR A 78 -5.03 -8.11 9.25
N GLY A 79 -5.25 -8.76 8.10
CA GLY A 79 -6.36 -9.67 7.82
C GLY A 79 -6.12 -10.55 6.60
N CYS A 80 -7.05 -11.48 6.32
CA CYS A 80 -6.97 -12.40 5.17
C CYS A 80 -6.91 -11.70 3.81
N HIS A 81 -7.39 -10.47 3.73
CA HIS A 81 -7.41 -9.70 2.49
C HIS A 81 -6.03 -9.54 1.84
N PHE A 82 -4.93 -9.56 2.60
CA PHE A 82 -3.58 -9.50 2.03
C PHE A 82 -3.26 -10.73 1.19
N ALA A 83 -3.59 -11.91 1.68
CA ALA A 83 -3.41 -13.16 0.92
C ALA A 83 -4.35 -13.23 -0.29
N GLU A 84 -5.62 -12.86 -0.11
CA GLU A 84 -6.63 -12.82 -1.17
C GLU A 84 -6.22 -11.87 -2.31
N ILE A 85 -5.73 -10.68 -1.97
CA ILE A 85 -5.22 -9.70 -2.93
C ILE A 85 -3.97 -10.21 -3.65
N GLY A 86 -3.03 -10.83 -2.92
CA GLY A 86 -1.83 -11.41 -3.50
C GLY A 86 -2.12 -12.55 -4.48
N GLU A 87 -3.13 -13.38 -4.19
CA GLU A 87 -3.62 -14.42 -5.10
C GLU A 87 -4.31 -13.84 -6.34
N GLU A 88 -5.19 -12.85 -6.15
CA GLU A 88 -5.94 -12.23 -7.26
C GLU A 88 -5.04 -11.41 -8.17
N PHE A 89 -4.03 -10.73 -7.61
CA PHE A 89 -3.14 -9.84 -8.34
C PHE A 89 -1.66 -10.24 -8.20
N PRO A 90 -1.23 -11.35 -8.78
CA PRO A 90 0.17 -11.74 -8.75
C PRO A 90 1.06 -10.67 -9.41
N ASP A 91 2.33 -10.63 -9.05
CA ASP A 91 3.33 -9.72 -9.61
C ASP A 91 3.08 -8.22 -9.29
N ILE A 92 2.65 -7.89 -8.09
CA ILE A 92 2.63 -6.51 -7.61
C ILE A 92 4.07 -5.97 -7.59
N ASP A 93 4.31 -4.85 -8.27
CA ASP A 93 5.64 -4.26 -8.35
C ASP A 93 6.04 -3.50 -7.09
N LEU A 94 5.06 -2.83 -6.46
CA LEU A 94 5.24 -2.08 -5.22
C LEU A 94 4.01 -2.21 -4.33
N ALA A 95 4.21 -2.52 -3.07
CA ALA A 95 3.21 -2.37 -2.02
C ALA A 95 3.61 -1.23 -1.07
N VAL A 96 2.71 -0.27 -0.90
CA VAL A 96 2.81 0.80 0.09
C VAL A 96 1.97 0.38 1.29
N LEU A 97 2.63 0.08 2.41
CA LEU A 97 2.01 -0.48 3.62
C LEU A 97 2.18 0.47 4.80
N GLU A 98 1.18 0.52 5.66
CA GLU A 98 1.35 1.24 6.92
C GLU A 98 2.35 0.52 7.84
N ASN A 99 3.10 1.31 8.62
CA ASN A 99 4.04 0.82 9.63
C ASN A 99 4.11 1.81 10.79
N GLY A 100 2.97 2.12 11.38
CA GLY A 100 2.92 3.06 12.49
C GLY A 100 1.55 3.13 13.11
N GLN A 101 1.45 3.93 14.18
CA GLN A 101 0.21 4.17 14.90
C GLN A 101 -0.46 2.90 15.46
N TYR A 102 0.31 1.82 15.62
CA TYR A 102 -0.16 0.58 16.22
C TYR A 102 -0.25 0.69 17.75
N ASP A 103 -1.29 0.10 18.30
CA ASP A 103 -1.56 -0.05 19.73
C ASP A 103 -2.40 -1.33 19.91
N GLU A 104 -2.28 -2.03 21.03
CA GLU A 104 -3.11 -3.20 21.32
C GLU A 104 -4.62 -2.88 21.24
N ALA A 105 -5.01 -1.66 21.60
CA ALA A 105 -6.39 -1.20 21.47
C ALA A 105 -6.82 -1.00 20.02
N TRP A 106 -5.88 -0.86 19.09
CA TRP A 106 -6.09 -0.59 17.66
C TRP A 106 -5.61 -1.71 16.73
N LYS A 107 -5.25 -2.86 17.26
CA LYS A 107 -4.71 -4.00 16.51
C LYS A 107 -5.57 -4.53 15.37
N TYR A 108 -6.82 -4.10 15.30
CA TYR A 108 -7.73 -4.44 14.20
C TYR A 108 -7.81 -3.39 13.10
N ILE A 109 -7.29 -2.20 13.36
CA ILE A 109 -7.32 -1.08 12.41
C ILE A 109 -5.94 -0.56 12.04
N HIS A 110 -4.89 -1.04 12.71
CA HIS A 110 -3.49 -0.82 12.36
C HIS A 110 -2.71 -2.13 12.43
N THR A 111 -1.82 -2.33 11.45
CA THR A 111 -0.96 -3.52 11.39
C THR A 111 0.06 -3.51 12.51
N MET A 112 0.07 -4.55 13.34
CA MET A 112 1.04 -4.69 14.41
C MET A 112 2.44 -5.03 13.85
N PRO A 113 3.55 -4.66 14.55
CA PRO A 113 4.91 -4.89 14.07
C PRO A 113 5.23 -6.33 13.67
N ASP A 114 4.71 -7.31 14.41
CA ASP A 114 4.89 -8.74 14.15
C ASP A 114 4.06 -9.26 12.97
N GLN A 115 3.09 -8.49 12.47
CA GLN A 115 2.20 -8.84 11.37
C GLN A 115 2.66 -8.26 10.03
N LEU A 116 3.47 -7.19 10.04
CA LEU A 116 3.84 -6.48 8.82
C LEU A 116 4.60 -7.37 7.82
N ALA A 117 5.56 -8.16 8.29
CA ALA A 117 6.30 -9.08 7.44
C ALA A 117 5.40 -10.15 6.82
N LYS A 118 4.39 -10.61 7.57
CA LYS A 118 3.39 -11.56 7.08
C LYS A 118 2.52 -10.95 5.99
N ALA A 119 1.98 -9.74 6.22
CA ALA A 119 1.19 -9.00 5.22
C ALA A 119 1.99 -8.80 3.93
N ALA A 120 3.25 -8.39 4.05
CA ALA A 120 4.14 -8.21 2.90
C ALA A 120 4.35 -9.50 2.09
N LYS A 121 4.59 -10.62 2.77
CA LYS A 121 4.77 -11.94 2.13
C LYS A 121 3.50 -12.40 1.43
N GLU A 122 2.34 -12.25 2.06
CA GLU A 122 1.05 -12.65 1.51
C GLU A 122 0.66 -11.85 0.27
N LEU A 123 0.94 -10.54 0.24
CA LEU A 123 0.78 -9.72 -0.96
C LEU A 123 1.72 -10.12 -2.09
N GLY A 124 2.87 -10.71 -1.79
CA GLY A 124 3.83 -11.14 -2.80
C GLY A 124 4.42 -10.01 -3.65
N ALA A 125 4.37 -8.76 -3.18
CA ALA A 125 4.92 -7.63 -3.90
C ALA A 125 6.44 -7.71 -4.02
N ARG A 126 7.01 -7.28 -5.16
CA ARG A 126 8.47 -7.29 -5.39
C ARG A 126 9.20 -6.28 -4.53
N ARG A 127 8.56 -5.14 -4.25
CA ARG A 127 9.09 -4.04 -3.45
C ARG A 127 8.06 -3.61 -2.42
N ILE A 128 8.55 -3.15 -1.30
CA ILE A 128 7.72 -2.61 -0.22
C ILE A 128 8.23 -1.23 0.13
N MET A 129 7.32 -0.32 0.37
CA MET A 129 7.58 0.97 1.00
C MET A 129 6.65 1.11 2.19
N THR A 130 7.18 1.49 3.34
CA THR A 130 6.35 1.72 4.52
C THR A 130 6.03 3.19 4.68
N VAL A 131 4.85 3.46 5.23
CA VAL A 131 4.31 4.81 5.44
C VAL A 131 3.64 4.91 6.82
N HIS A 132 3.03 6.04 7.11
CA HIS A 132 2.26 6.31 8.35
C HIS A 132 3.12 6.39 9.62
N HIS A 133 4.41 6.70 9.49
CA HIS A 133 5.39 6.84 10.57
C HIS A 133 6.29 8.07 10.40
N SER A 134 7.20 8.27 11.35
CA SER A 134 8.30 9.25 11.31
C SER A 134 7.92 10.74 11.30
N LYS A 135 6.64 11.08 11.38
CA LYS A 135 6.19 12.47 11.46
C LYS A 135 5.43 12.77 12.76
N TYR A 136 4.48 11.95 13.12
CA TYR A 136 3.71 12.04 14.36
C TYR A 136 3.64 10.66 15.02
N ALA A 137 3.66 10.61 16.34
CA ALA A 137 3.27 9.45 17.12
C ALA A 137 1.91 9.77 17.76
N LEU A 138 0.84 9.22 17.18
CA LEU A 138 -0.52 9.32 17.70
C LEU A 138 -0.79 8.18 18.70
N ALA A 139 -0.24 6.99 18.44
CA ALA A 139 -0.28 5.83 19.30
C ALA A 139 0.76 5.90 20.44
N LYS A 140 0.83 4.85 21.26
CA LYS A 140 1.71 4.82 22.43
C LYS A 140 3.13 4.33 22.18
N HIS A 141 3.44 3.89 20.94
CA HIS A 141 4.81 3.50 20.60
C HIS A 141 5.72 4.72 20.47
N ARG A 142 7.02 4.52 20.56
CA ARG A 142 8.01 5.58 20.31
C ARG A 142 7.96 5.98 18.83
N TRP A 143 8.30 7.24 18.54
CA TRP A 143 8.28 7.77 17.17
C TRP A 143 9.26 7.07 16.21
N ASP A 144 10.35 6.50 16.76
CA ASP A 144 11.40 5.82 16.02
C ASP A 144 11.25 4.29 15.99
N GLU A 145 10.28 3.74 16.70
CA GLU A 145 10.02 2.29 16.76
C GLU A 145 9.66 1.69 15.38
N PRO A 146 8.86 2.35 14.52
CA PRO A 146 8.62 1.87 13.17
C PRO A 146 9.88 1.66 12.32
N LEU A 147 10.95 2.41 12.55
CA LEU A 147 12.24 2.22 11.86
C LEU A 147 12.91 0.90 12.24
N ALA A 148 12.74 0.46 13.49
CA ALA A 148 13.19 -0.86 13.92
C ALA A 148 12.37 -1.98 13.29
N THR A 149 11.05 -1.78 13.14
CA THR A 149 10.16 -2.71 12.41
C THR A 149 10.57 -2.83 10.94
N GLU A 150 10.94 -1.74 10.28
CA GLU A 150 11.48 -1.78 8.92
C GLU A 150 12.78 -2.59 8.82
N ALA A 151 13.67 -2.46 9.80
CA ALA A 151 14.91 -3.23 9.83
C ALA A 151 14.62 -4.73 9.98
N ALA A 152 13.64 -5.10 10.82
CA ALA A 152 13.19 -6.48 10.97
C ALA A 152 12.51 -7.00 9.68
N LEU A 153 11.67 -6.19 9.04
CA LEU A 153 11.04 -6.51 7.76
C LEU A 153 12.08 -6.82 6.68
N ALA A 154 13.10 -5.96 6.54
CA ALA A 154 14.17 -6.14 5.57
C ALA A 154 14.97 -7.43 5.79
N ALA A 155 15.09 -7.88 7.04
CA ALA A 155 15.78 -9.13 7.38
C ALA A 155 14.91 -10.38 7.17
N ASP A 156 13.59 -10.24 7.25
CA ASP A 156 12.64 -11.38 7.24
C ASP A 156 11.99 -11.64 5.87
N THR A 157 12.06 -10.73 4.93
CA THR A 157 11.42 -10.87 3.61
C THR A 157 12.44 -10.93 2.48
N ALA A 158 12.04 -11.60 1.38
CA ALA A 158 12.79 -11.57 0.12
C ALA A 158 12.47 -10.32 -0.72
N GLN A 159 11.48 -9.52 -0.30
CA GLN A 159 11.09 -8.31 -1.01
C GLN A 159 12.10 -7.18 -0.74
N HIS A 160 12.28 -6.34 -1.75
CA HIS A 160 13.14 -5.18 -1.63
C HIS A 160 12.41 -4.05 -0.87
N LEU A 161 12.88 -3.71 0.32
CA LEU A 161 12.37 -2.57 1.09
C LEU A 161 12.96 -1.26 0.57
N LEU A 162 12.09 -0.36 0.13
CA LEU A 162 12.44 1.01 -0.27
C LEU A 162 12.32 1.95 0.94
N ARG A 163 13.34 2.75 1.17
CA ARG A 163 13.42 3.73 2.27
C ARG A 163 13.80 5.10 1.73
N PRO A 164 12.95 5.73 0.91
CA PRO A 164 13.25 7.04 0.37
C PRO A 164 13.26 8.12 1.45
N GLU A 165 14.13 9.09 1.30
CA GLU A 165 13.99 10.35 2.01
C GLU A 165 12.72 11.09 1.56
N ILE A 166 12.16 11.95 2.43
CA ILE A 166 10.97 12.73 2.10
C ILE A 166 11.27 13.65 0.89
N GLY A 167 10.54 13.45 -0.20
CA GLY A 167 10.73 14.19 -1.46
C GLY A 167 11.70 13.53 -2.43
N GLU A 168 12.31 12.42 -2.07
CA GLU A 168 13.15 11.65 -2.99
C GLU A 168 12.30 10.96 -4.06
N VAL A 169 12.77 10.98 -5.30
CA VAL A 169 12.16 10.25 -6.41
C VAL A 169 12.73 8.85 -6.46
N VAL A 170 11.88 7.86 -6.27
CA VAL A 170 12.27 6.45 -6.34
C VAL A 170 11.88 5.87 -7.71
N PRO A 171 12.83 5.51 -8.57
CA PRO A 171 12.53 4.86 -9.83
C PRO A 171 12.03 3.43 -9.59
N LEU A 172 10.92 3.07 -10.21
CA LEU A 172 10.35 1.72 -10.18
C LEU A 172 10.84 0.87 -11.37
N GLU A 173 12.04 1.14 -11.87
CA GLU A 173 12.63 0.33 -12.94
C GLU A 173 12.86 -1.11 -12.46
N THR A 174 12.57 -2.06 -13.33
CA THR A 174 12.91 -3.46 -13.08
C THR A 174 14.43 -3.55 -13.11
N PRO A 175 15.11 -4.10 -12.09
CA PRO A 175 16.52 -4.44 -12.25
C PRO A 175 16.64 -5.29 -13.52
N GLN A 176 17.42 -4.83 -14.50
CA GLN A 176 17.75 -5.70 -15.62
C GLN A 176 18.45 -6.92 -15.00
N PRO A 177 18.10 -8.16 -15.39
CA PRO A 177 18.90 -9.31 -14.99
C PRO A 177 20.34 -8.97 -15.40
N GLU A 178 21.28 -9.09 -14.45
CA GLU A 178 22.70 -8.97 -14.76
C GLU A 178 22.92 -9.82 -16.00
N ARG A 179 23.38 -9.18 -17.08
CA ARG A 179 23.82 -9.93 -18.26
C ARG A 179 24.90 -10.86 -17.75
N ALA A 180 24.62 -12.16 -17.72
CA ALA A 180 25.63 -13.15 -17.52
C ALA A 180 26.79 -12.74 -18.45
N GLN A 181 27.95 -12.42 -17.86
CA GLN A 181 29.14 -12.17 -18.65
C GLN A 181 29.26 -13.39 -19.55
N ALA A 182 29.04 -13.17 -20.83
CA ALA A 182 29.32 -14.20 -21.80
C ALA A 182 30.82 -14.53 -21.64
N ASP A 183 31.10 -15.73 -21.18
CA ASP A 183 32.45 -16.25 -21.17
C ASP A 183 33.01 -15.98 -22.55
N ASP A 184 34.07 -15.20 -22.62
CA ASP A 184 34.82 -14.93 -23.84
C ASP A 184 35.46 -16.26 -24.26
N PRO A 185 35.05 -16.90 -25.39
CA PRO A 185 35.59 -18.17 -25.80
C PRO A 185 36.93 -18.03 -26.53
N THR A 186 37.59 -16.87 -26.43
CA THR A 186 38.90 -16.66 -27.07
C THR A 186 40.04 -16.70 -26.04
N GLY A 187 40.17 -17.85 -25.37
CA GLY A 187 41.43 -18.25 -24.78
C GLY A 187 42.33 -18.85 -25.86
N LEU A 188 43.19 -18.02 -26.46
CA LEU A 188 44.41 -18.38 -27.15
C LEU A 188 45.53 -17.48 -26.69
#